data_ea0121cf426c97236fc950c2ddb8539e
#
_entry.id   ea0121cf426c97236fc950c2ddb8539e
#
_cell.length_a   1.000
_cell.length_b   1.000
_cell.length_c   1.000
_cell.angle_alpha   90.00
_cell.angle_beta   90.00
_cell.angle_gamma   90.00
#
_symmetry.space_group_name_H-M   'P 1'
#
loop_
_entity.id
_entity.type
_entity.pdbx_description
1 polymer ?
#
loop_
_entity_poly.entity_id
_entity_poly.type
_entity_poly.pdbx_seq_one_letter_code
_entity_poly.pdbx_strand_id
1 'polypeptide(L)'
;GKWDDENIDVILDWLVSPEGLNYNIFRYNIGGGDDPENKNCDPHHMGAPGGKGLRAEMEGFKDSTNGEYIWTRDAAQRKIMLKIREKRPDAIFEAFSNSCPYYMTYSGCCAGNVNGAKDNLKPEYYEEFAHYLVDVCKHYKDEYGLEFRTLEPFNESLTGYWHCNGGQEGCHFDLDFQIKFLKILSPILKESGLNTVISASDESVLTKSVETLEGYRKAGIMDLVGQWNTHSYKGTITDRARIKTLSEDSGKRLWLSETGN
;
A
#
# COMPACT_ATOMS: atom_id res chain seq x y z
N GLY A 1 15.26 10.84 0.36
CA GLY A 1 16.35 10.89 -0.34
C GLY A 1 17.54 11.71 0.08
N LYS A 2 18.72 11.04 0.12
CA LYS A 2 20.00 11.72 0.36
C LYS A 2 20.73 12.06 -0.94
N TRP A 3 20.17 11.70 -2.09
CA TRP A 3 20.74 11.97 -3.40
C TRP A 3 20.33 13.36 -3.88
N ASP A 4 21.24 14.05 -4.55
CA ASP A 4 20.96 15.30 -5.24
C ASP A 4 20.07 15.08 -6.47
N ASP A 5 19.52 16.15 -7.00
CA ASP A 5 18.57 16.10 -8.10
C ASP A 5 19.19 15.59 -9.40
N GLU A 6 20.47 15.88 -9.65
CA GLU A 6 21.17 15.42 -10.84
C GLU A 6 21.30 13.89 -10.86
N ASN A 7 21.71 13.29 -9.74
CA ASN A 7 21.78 11.83 -9.61
C ASN A 7 20.40 11.16 -9.68
N ILE A 8 19.38 11.79 -9.09
CA ILE A 8 18.00 11.31 -9.21
C ILE A 8 17.56 11.32 -10.68
N ASP A 9 17.81 12.40 -11.42
CA ASP A 9 17.40 12.53 -12.82
C ASP A 9 18.06 11.49 -13.71
N VAL A 10 19.35 11.25 -13.53
CA VAL A 10 20.10 10.19 -14.25
C VAL A 10 19.46 8.81 -14.00
N ILE A 11 19.15 8.48 -12.74
CA ILE A 11 18.54 7.18 -12.41
C ILE A 11 17.14 7.06 -12.99
N LEU A 12 16.35 8.13 -12.90
CA LEU A 12 15.00 8.11 -13.46
C LEU A 12 15.04 7.97 -14.99
N ASP A 13 15.99 8.59 -15.68
CA ASP A 13 16.16 8.38 -17.12
C ASP A 13 16.46 6.91 -17.45
N TRP A 14 17.33 6.27 -16.68
CA TRP A 14 17.58 4.83 -16.83
C TRP A 14 16.34 3.96 -16.58
N LEU A 15 15.50 4.36 -15.63
CA LEU A 15 14.30 3.60 -15.28
C LEU A 15 13.20 3.73 -16.34
N VAL A 16 12.95 4.95 -16.84
CA VAL A 16 11.73 5.22 -17.61
C VAL A 16 11.95 5.38 -19.12
N SER A 17 13.18 5.69 -19.57
CA SER A 17 13.43 5.90 -20.99
C SER A 17 13.34 4.61 -21.80
N PRO A 18 12.98 4.69 -23.10
CA PRO A 18 12.96 3.54 -24.00
C PRO A 18 14.34 2.87 -24.18
N GLU A 19 15.42 3.64 -24.04
CA GLU A 19 16.81 3.15 -24.10
C GLU A 19 17.26 2.50 -22.81
N GLY A 20 16.52 2.70 -21.70
CA GLY A 20 16.78 2.12 -20.39
C GLY A 20 15.89 0.91 -20.10
N LEU A 21 15.36 0.84 -18.87
CA LEU A 21 14.49 -0.25 -18.43
C LEU A 21 13.04 -0.10 -18.93
N ASN A 22 12.69 1.07 -19.42
CA ASN A 22 11.37 1.39 -19.98
C ASN A 22 10.20 1.09 -19.02
N TYR A 23 10.40 1.26 -17.71
CA TYR A 23 9.34 1.07 -16.73
C TYR A 23 8.25 2.15 -16.90
N ASN A 24 7.00 1.71 -16.78
CA ASN A 24 5.83 2.58 -16.92
C ASN A 24 4.77 2.37 -15.83
N ILE A 25 5.03 1.52 -14.83
CA ILE A 25 4.14 1.27 -13.69
C ILE A 25 4.95 1.46 -12.41
N PHE A 26 4.43 2.29 -11.51
CA PHE A 26 5.09 2.65 -10.26
C PHE A 26 4.11 2.59 -9.10
N ARG A 27 4.59 2.09 -7.95
CA ARG A 27 3.81 2.02 -6.72
C ARG A 27 4.23 3.15 -5.77
N TYR A 28 3.22 3.76 -5.16
CA TYR A 28 3.37 4.80 -4.15
C TYR A 28 2.85 4.29 -2.82
N ASN A 29 3.68 4.27 -1.77
CA ASN A 29 3.25 3.89 -0.43
C ASN A 29 2.65 5.08 0.32
N ILE A 30 1.37 4.98 0.67
CA ILE A 30 0.72 5.89 1.62
C ILE A 30 1.18 5.49 3.01
N GLY A 31 2.11 6.24 3.59
CA GLY A 31 2.77 5.91 4.85
C GLY A 31 1.85 6.02 6.06
N GLY A 32 2.09 5.15 7.04
CA GLY A 32 1.43 5.19 8.36
C GLY A 32 2.10 6.17 9.33
N GLY A 33 3.30 6.62 9.03
CA GLY A 33 4.11 7.42 9.93
C GLY A 33 4.58 6.64 11.15
N ASP A 34 5.15 7.34 12.10
CA ASP A 34 5.64 6.72 13.34
C ASP A 34 5.51 7.68 14.53
N ASP A 35 5.34 7.11 15.71
CA ASP A 35 5.42 7.85 16.97
C ASP A 35 6.83 7.69 17.55
N PRO A 36 7.68 8.72 17.47
CA PRO A 36 9.06 8.63 17.94
C PRO A 36 9.16 8.43 19.46
N GLU A 37 8.08 8.69 20.19
CA GLU A 37 8.04 8.51 21.66
C GLU A 37 7.50 7.13 22.07
N ASN A 38 7.01 6.32 21.12
CA ASN A 38 6.46 5.02 21.39
C ASN A 38 7.56 3.99 21.70
N LYS A 39 7.64 3.59 22.95
CA LYS A 39 8.61 2.60 23.44
C LYS A 39 8.40 1.18 22.88
N ASN A 40 7.22 0.88 22.34
CA ASN A 40 6.92 -0.42 21.74
C ASN A 40 7.36 -0.51 20.28
N CYS A 41 7.61 0.61 19.66
CA CYS A 41 8.10 0.71 18.29
C CYS A 41 9.63 0.86 18.31
N ASP A 42 10.34 0.08 17.51
CA ASP A 42 11.77 0.29 17.33
C ASP A 42 11.97 1.62 16.58
N PRO A 43 12.54 2.67 17.20
CA PRO A 43 12.69 3.98 16.55
C PRO A 43 13.58 3.94 15.31
N HIS A 44 14.24 2.80 15.07
CA HIS A 44 15.14 2.59 13.95
C HIS A 44 14.61 1.60 12.92
N HIS A 45 13.36 1.14 13.04
CA HIS A 45 12.81 0.14 12.13
C HIS A 45 12.76 0.61 10.67
N MET A 46 12.62 1.89 10.43
CA MET A 46 12.50 2.52 9.10
C MET A 46 13.85 3.04 8.52
N GLY A 47 14.97 2.54 8.98
CA GLY A 47 16.23 2.75 8.26
C GLY A 47 17.18 3.79 8.82
N ALA A 48 17.06 4.18 10.09
CA ALA A 48 18.10 4.94 10.74
C ALA A 48 19.41 4.12 10.86
N PRO A 49 20.57 4.76 10.90
CA PRO A 49 21.85 4.06 11.09
C PRO A 49 21.82 3.21 12.36
N GLY A 50 22.09 1.93 12.23
CA GLY A 50 22.04 0.96 13.32
C GLY A 50 20.68 0.33 13.58
N GLY A 51 19.64 0.73 12.83
CA GLY A 51 18.33 0.11 12.87
C GLY A 51 18.29 -1.25 12.18
N LYS A 52 17.23 -2.00 12.43
CA LYS A 52 17.02 -3.32 11.81
C LYS A 52 16.63 -3.23 10.34
N GLY A 53 16.00 -2.11 9.93
CA GLY A 53 15.55 -1.87 8.57
C GLY A 53 16.50 -0.97 7.78
N LEU A 54 16.67 -1.30 6.51
CA LEU A 54 17.36 -0.45 5.55
C LEU A 54 16.37 0.35 4.67
N ARG A 55 15.07 0.28 5.00
CA ARG A 55 14.02 0.94 4.23
C ARG A 55 13.92 2.42 4.60
N ALA A 56 13.49 3.23 3.64
CA ALA A 56 13.19 4.63 3.91
C ALA A 56 11.97 4.72 4.83
N GLU A 57 11.99 5.70 5.72
CA GLU A 57 10.83 6.06 6.52
C GLU A 57 9.72 6.59 5.61
N MET A 58 8.50 6.11 5.82
CA MET A 58 7.30 6.59 5.13
C MET A 58 6.50 7.45 6.08
N GLU A 59 6.56 8.77 5.86
CA GLU A 59 5.85 9.73 6.68
C GLU A 59 4.34 9.59 6.50
N GLY A 60 3.59 9.57 7.61
CA GLY A 60 2.13 9.69 7.59
C GLY A 60 1.70 11.14 7.56
N PHE A 61 0.55 11.43 6.99
CA PHE A 61 0.05 12.79 6.80
C PHE A 61 -0.76 13.34 7.98
N LYS A 62 -1.02 12.53 9.01
CA LYS A 62 -1.73 12.93 10.24
C LYS A 62 -1.10 12.27 11.46
N ASP A 63 -1.19 12.94 12.61
CA ASP A 63 -0.71 12.43 13.89
C ASP A 63 -1.84 12.10 14.89
N SER A 64 -3.08 12.44 14.56
CA SER A 64 -4.26 12.14 15.39
C SER A 64 -5.55 12.27 14.60
N THR A 65 -6.65 11.72 15.13
CA THR A 65 -7.99 11.78 14.55
C THR A 65 -8.44 13.20 14.22
N ASN A 66 -8.26 14.12 15.15
CA ASN A 66 -8.67 15.52 14.99
C ASN A 66 -7.54 16.42 14.45
N GLY A 67 -6.40 15.83 14.09
CA GLY A 67 -5.28 16.57 13.53
C GLY A 67 -5.52 16.99 12.09
N GLU A 68 -4.97 18.14 11.72
CA GLU A 68 -4.94 18.58 10.34
C GLU A 68 -3.99 17.70 9.51
N TYR A 69 -4.25 17.61 8.21
CA TYR A 69 -3.31 16.98 7.28
C TYR A 69 -2.05 17.82 7.12
N ILE A 70 -0.89 17.19 7.25
CA ILE A 70 0.43 17.81 7.09
C ILE A 70 0.96 17.47 5.70
N TRP A 71 0.42 18.13 4.68
CA TRP A 71 0.72 17.86 3.27
C TRP A 71 2.17 18.15 2.84
N THR A 72 2.96 18.79 3.70
CA THR A 72 4.41 18.99 3.46
C THR A 72 5.23 17.73 3.68
N ARG A 73 4.69 16.74 4.39
CA ARG A 73 5.34 15.44 4.64
C ARG A 73 5.46 14.63 3.35
N ASP A 74 6.26 13.59 3.40
CA ASP A 74 6.54 12.65 2.31
C ASP A 74 7.05 13.34 1.02
N ALA A 75 7.79 14.42 1.19
CA ALA A 75 8.32 15.22 0.09
C ALA A 75 9.26 14.43 -0.83
N ALA A 76 10.01 13.46 -0.30
CA ALA A 76 10.98 12.68 -1.07
C ALA A 76 10.28 11.74 -2.07
N GLN A 77 9.29 10.98 -1.62
CA GLN A 77 8.55 10.05 -2.48
C GLN A 77 7.72 10.82 -3.52
N ARG A 78 7.04 11.88 -3.09
CA ARG A 78 6.29 12.79 -3.97
C ARG A 78 7.16 13.39 -5.08
N LYS A 79 8.36 13.87 -4.74
CA LYS A 79 9.31 14.43 -5.71
C LYS A 79 9.66 13.40 -6.80
N ILE A 80 9.97 12.18 -6.41
CA ILE A 80 10.30 11.10 -7.36
C ILE A 80 9.12 10.82 -8.29
N MET A 81 7.91 10.70 -7.75
CA MET A 81 6.70 10.46 -8.54
C MET A 81 6.45 11.57 -9.57
N LEU A 82 6.57 12.82 -9.16
CA LEU A 82 6.35 13.96 -10.06
C LEU A 82 7.40 14.01 -11.18
N LYS A 83 8.67 13.75 -10.86
CA LYS A 83 9.75 13.64 -11.86
C LYS A 83 9.52 12.47 -12.83
N ILE A 84 9.04 11.32 -12.34
CA ILE A 84 8.69 10.18 -13.21
C ILE A 84 7.59 10.59 -14.19
N ARG A 85 6.52 11.23 -13.71
CA ARG A 85 5.42 11.68 -14.58
C ARG A 85 5.87 12.72 -15.59
N GLU A 86 6.77 13.63 -15.23
CA GLU A 86 7.35 14.61 -16.15
C GLU A 86 8.12 13.91 -17.29
N LYS A 87 8.96 12.93 -16.96
CA LYS A 87 9.78 12.17 -17.91
C LYS A 87 8.95 11.15 -18.70
N ARG A 88 7.88 10.62 -18.11
CA ARG A 88 7.01 9.62 -18.68
C ARG A 88 5.52 9.93 -18.41
N PRO A 89 4.89 10.76 -19.24
CA PRO A 89 3.52 11.22 -19.01
C PRO A 89 2.45 10.11 -19.05
N ASP A 90 2.75 8.97 -19.69
CA ASP A 90 1.90 7.78 -19.76
C ASP A 90 2.14 6.79 -18.60
N ALA A 91 2.99 7.14 -17.63
CA ALA A 91 3.23 6.30 -16.48
C ALA A 91 1.95 6.07 -15.67
N ILE A 92 1.78 4.83 -15.22
CA ILE A 92 0.69 4.39 -14.36
C ILE A 92 1.18 4.39 -12.92
N PHE A 93 0.42 5.01 -12.05
CA PHE A 93 0.71 5.02 -10.61
C PHE A 93 -0.35 4.23 -9.85
N GLU A 94 0.10 3.37 -8.96
CA GLU A 94 -0.71 2.65 -7.98
C GLU A 94 -0.39 3.19 -6.58
N ALA A 95 -1.42 3.61 -5.84
CA ALA A 95 -1.29 3.89 -4.42
C ALA A 95 -1.51 2.60 -3.64
N PHE A 96 -0.69 2.33 -2.63
CA PHE A 96 -0.90 1.22 -1.71
C PHE A 96 -0.55 1.63 -0.28
N SER A 97 -0.98 0.87 0.69
CA SER A 97 -0.66 1.11 2.10
C SER A 97 -0.08 -0.16 2.73
N ASN A 98 1.13 -0.04 3.28
CA ASN A 98 1.71 -1.11 4.09
C ASN A 98 1.05 -1.18 5.48
N SER A 99 0.65 -0.05 6.03
CA SER A 99 0.08 0.07 7.37
C SER A 99 -0.84 1.28 7.48
N CYS A 100 -1.85 1.17 8.34
CA CYS A 100 -2.62 2.33 8.76
C CYS A 100 -1.76 3.28 9.63
N PRO A 101 -2.15 4.56 9.77
CA PRO A 101 -1.48 5.52 10.64
C PRO A 101 -1.28 4.98 12.07
N TYR A 102 -0.10 5.22 12.62
CA TYR A 102 0.33 4.66 13.92
C TYR A 102 -0.67 4.93 15.05
N TYR A 103 -1.29 6.11 15.09
CA TYR A 103 -2.25 6.47 16.13
C TYR A 103 -3.57 5.68 16.07
N MET A 104 -3.89 5.06 14.93
CA MET A 104 -5.04 4.18 14.74
C MET A 104 -4.77 2.75 15.20
N THR A 105 -3.52 2.42 15.55
CA THR A 105 -3.10 1.04 15.80
C THR A 105 -3.16 0.66 17.28
N TYR A 106 -3.31 -0.63 17.55
CA TYR A 106 -3.23 -1.17 18.91
C TYR A 106 -1.83 -1.02 19.52
N SER A 107 -0.79 -1.19 18.71
CA SER A 107 0.61 -1.09 19.17
C SER A 107 1.12 0.35 19.25
N GLY A 108 0.46 1.30 18.58
CA GLY A 108 0.98 2.65 18.34
C GLY A 108 2.15 2.67 17.33
N CYS A 109 2.33 1.61 16.55
CA CYS A 109 3.45 1.45 15.63
C CYS A 109 2.96 0.99 14.25
N CYS A 110 3.48 1.57 13.18
CA CYS A 110 3.15 1.18 11.81
C CYS A 110 3.87 -0.09 11.33
N ALA A 111 4.80 -0.66 12.11
CA ALA A 111 5.48 -1.92 11.75
C ALA A 111 4.65 -3.18 12.06
N GLY A 112 3.52 -3.03 12.75
CA GLY A 112 2.63 -4.14 13.10
C GLY A 112 2.23 -4.21 14.56
N ASN A 113 1.54 -5.28 14.93
CA ASN A 113 1.08 -5.52 16.28
C ASN A 113 2.20 -6.18 17.15
N VAL A 114 2.02 -6.20 18.47
CA VAL A 114 2.86 -6.99 19.39
C VAL A 114 2.81 -8.48 18.99
N ASN A 115 1.66 -8.99 18.63
CA ASN A 115 1.51 -10.29 17.98
C ASN A 115 1.30 -10.07 16.48
N GLY A 116 2.31 -10.38 15.66
CA GLY A 116 2.31 -10.13 14.23
C GLY A 116 1.24 -10.86 13.42
N ALA A 117 0.52 -11.81 14.02
CA ALA A 117 -0.62 -12.51 13.41
C ALA A 117 -1.97 -11.98 13.92
N LYS A 118 -1.99 -10.75 14.42
CA LYS A 118 -3.21 -10.07 14.88
C LYS A 118 -3.34 -8.71 14.19
N ASP A 119 -4.57 -8.36 13.86
CA ASP A 119 -4.91 -7.08 13.28
C ASP A 119 -4.41 -5.95 14.18
N ASN A 120 -3.81 -4.95 13.56
CA ASN A 120 -3.24 -3.82 14.31
C ASN A 120 -4.14 -2.59 14.30
N LEU A 121 -5.03 -2.45 13.30
CA LEU A 121 -5.98 -1.35 13.24
C LEU A 121 -7.13 -1.57 14.24
N LYS A 122 -7.41 -0.57 15.05
CA LYS A 122 -8.53 -0.58 15.98
C LYS A 122 -9.86 -0.40 15.25
N PRO A 123 -10.95 -1.11 15.64
CA PRO A 123 -12.23 -1.06 14.94
C PRO A 123 -12.87 0.32 14.82
N GLU A 124 -12.66 1.19 15.81
CA GLU A 124 -13.18 2.55 15.81
C GLU A 124 -12.58 3.44 14.71
N TYR A 125 -11.47 3.03 14.10
CA TYR A 125 -10.77 3.77 13.04
C TYR A 125 -10.98 3.22 11.64
N TYR A 126 -11.82 2.20 11.42
CA TYR A 126 -11.99 1.62 10.08
C TYR A 126 -12.45 2.65 9.05
N GLU A 127 -13.43 3.47 9.40
CA GLU A 127 -13.93 4.52 8.51
C GLU A 127 -12.91 5.65 8.33
N GLU A 128 -12.24 6.06 9.42
CA GLU A 128 -11.19 7.10 9.36
C GLU A 128 -10.00 6.64 8.50
N PHE A 129 -9.61 5.38 8.58
CA PHE A 129 -8.54 4.85 7.73
C PHE A 129 -8.94 4.83 6.25
N ALA A 130 -10.19 4.48 5.94
CA ALA A 130 -10.70 4.54 4.57
C ALA A 130 -10.68 5.98 4.03
N HIS A 131 -11.13 6.96 4.83
CA HIS A 131 -11.02 8.38 4.47
C HIS A 131 -9.57 8.83 4.30
N TYR A 132 -8.67 8.45 5.20
CA TYR A 132 -7.25 8.79 5.10
C TYR A 132 -6.65 8.35 3.76
N LEU A 133 -6.92 7.13 3.32
CA LEU A 133 -6.42 6.62 2.04
C LEU A 133 -7.00 7.39 0.84
N VAL A 134 -8.30 7.67 0.87
CA VAL A 134 -8.99 8.38 -0.21
C VAL A 134 -8.58 9.86 -0.25
N ASP A 135 -8.45 10.52 0.91
CA ASP A 135 -8.04 11.92 1.01
C ASP A 135 -6.62 12.14 0.48
N VAL A 136 -5.69 11.20 0.75
CA VAL A 136 -4.35 11.25 0.16
C VAL A 136 -4.42 11.13 -1.36
N CYS A 137 -5.16 10.17 -1.90
CA CYS A 137 -5.33 10.03 -3.35
C CYS A 137 -5.96 11.29 -3.97
N LYS A 138 -6.96 11.84 -3.31
CA LYS A 138 -7.63 13.07 -3.75
C LYS A 138 -6.71 14.27 -3.73
N HIS A 139 -5.92 14.45 -2.66
CA HIS A 139 -4.93 15.52 -2.57
C HIS A 139 -3.91 15.46 -3.72
N TYR A 140 -3.40 14.27 -4.06
CA TYR A 140 -2.46 14.13 -5.17
C TYR A 140 -3.09 14.49 -6.53
N LYS A 141 -4.37 14.17 -6.73
CA LYS A 141 -5.10 14.57 -7.94
C LYS A 141 -5.33 16.08 -7.99
N ASP A 142 -5.85 16.65 -6.90
CA ASP A 142 -6.26 18.05 -6.86
C ASP A 142 -5.06 19.00 -6.89
N GLU A 143 -3.99 18.69 -6.15
CA GLU A 143 -2.85 19.59 -6.00
C GLU A 143 -1.78 19.39 -7.08
N TYR A 144 -1.56 18.13 -7.49
CA TYR A 144 -0.49 17.81 -8.45
C TYR A 144 -1.01 17.31 -9.81
N GLY A 145 -2.32 17.14 -9.98
CA GLY A 145 -2.90 16.55 -11.18
C GLY A 145 -2.47 15.09 -11.40
N LEU A 146 -2.04 14.38 -10.33
CA LEU A 146 -1.62 12.99 -10.39
C LEU A 146 -2.72 12.10 -9.82
N GLU A 147 -3.43 11.40 -10.69
CA GLU A 147 -4.46 10.45 -10.30
C GLU A 147 -3.91 9.02 -10.29
N PHE A 148 -4.05 8.33 -9.15
CA PHE A 148 -3.69 6.94 -9.04
C PHE A 148 -4.72 6.07 -9.79
N ARG A 149 -4.23 5.10 -10.55
CA ARG A 149 -5.10 4.15 -11.25
C ARG A 149 -5.80 3.22 -10.27
N THR A 150 -5.07 2.75 -9.25
CA THR A 150 -5.58 1.85 -8.24
C THR A 150 -5.19 2.33 -6.85
N LEU A 151 -6.01 1.94 -5.87
CA LEU A 151 -5.73 2.06 -4.44
C LEU A 151 -5.78 0.66 -3.82
N GLU A 152 -4.63 0.19 -3.34
CA GLU A 152 -4.45 -1.08 -2.64
C GLU A 152 -4.36 -0.83 -1.13
N PRO A 153 -5.40 -1.17 -0.35
CA PRO A 153 -5.40 -0.89 1.10
C PRO A 153 -4.62 -1.91 1.93
N PHE A 154 -4.15 -2.99 1.31
CA PHE A 154 -3.48 -4.11 1.98
C PHE A 154 -2.11 -4.38 1.38
N ASN A 155 -1.20 -4.92 2.18
CA ASN A 155 0.08 -5.43 1.70
C ASN A 155 0.53 -6.59 2.59
N GLU A 156 0.58 -7.79 2.01
CA GLU A 156 1.00 -9.03 2.67
C GLU A 156 0.25 -9.32 3.99
N SER A 157 -1.04 -9.00 4.02
CA SER A 157 -1.82 -8.86 5.25
C SER A 157 -2.08 -10.17 5.97
N LEU A 158 -2.24 -11.30 5.26
CA LEU A 158 -2.48 -12.62 5.87
C LEU A 158 -1.22 -13.31 6.38
N THR A 159 -0.15 -12.56 6.59
CA THR A 159 1.10 -13.08 7.14
C THR A 159 1.18 -12.83 8.65
N GLY A 160 1.97 -13.62 9.37
CA GLY A 160 2.12 -13.51 10.81
C GLY A 160 3.40 -12.80 11.27
N TYR A 161 4.10 -12.09 10.41
CA TYR A 161 5.41 -11.50 10.72
C TYR A 161 5.40 -9.97 10.94
N TRP A 162 4.24 -9.31 10.88
CA TRP A 162 4.15 -7.87 11.10
C TRP A 162 4.16 -7.51 12.59
N HIS A 163 5.36 -7.39 13.16
CA HIS A 163 5.57 -7.05 14.55
C HIS A 163 5.95 -5.60 14.75
N CYS A 164 5.50 -4.99 15.86
CA CYS A 164 5.79 -3.60 16.21
C CYS A 164 7.28 -3.26 16.35
N ASN A 165 8.12 -4.27 16.54
CA ASN A 165 9.58 -4.15 16.53
C ASN A 165 10.22 -4.65 15.23
N GLY A 166 9.45 -4.76 14.16
CA GLY A 166 9.90 -5.15 12.83
C GLY A 166 10.77 -4.11 12.17
N GLY A 167 11.40 -4.49 11.06
CA GLY A 167 12.32 -3.63 10.30
C GLY A 167 11.67 -2.85 9.16
N GLN A 168 10.35 -2.83 9.06
CA GLN A 168 9.59 -2.10 8.03
C GLN A 168 8.13 -1.91 8.44
N GLU A 169 7.43 -1.00 7.76
CA GLU A 169 5.98 -0.88 7.82
C GLU A 169 5.28 -2.18 7.43
N GLY A 170 4.18 -2.47 8.11
CA GLY A 170 3.32 -3.60 7.80
C GLY A 170 2.16 -3.73 8.78
N CYS A 171 1.08 -4.35 8.33
CA CYS A 171 -0.09 -4.56 9.15
C CYS A 171 -0.75 -5.89 8.79
N HIS A 172 -1.00 -6.72 9.81
CA HIS A 172 -1.85 -7.89 9.63
C HIS A 172 -3.31 -7.44 9.56
N PHE A 173 -4.02 -7.98 8.57
CA PHE A 173 -5.47 -7.88 8.44
C PHE A 173 -6.00 -9.24 8.06
N ASP A 174 -6.81 -9.84 8.93
CA ASP A 174 -7.46 -11.10 8.60
C ASP A 174 -8.49 -10.95 7.47
N LEU A 175 -8.96 -12.07 6.92
CA LEU A 175 -9.88 -12.06 5.80
C LEU A 175 -11.24 -11.42 6.16
N ASP A 176 -11.71 -11.60 7.38
CA ASP A 176 -12.99 -11.01 7.82
C ASP A 176 -12.86 -9.48 7.93
N PHE A 177 -11.72 -9.00 8.42
CA PHE A 177 -11.42 -7.57 8.39
C PHE A 177 -11.35 -7.04 6.95
N GLN A 178 -10.60 -7.70 6.06
CA GLN A 178 -10.46 -7.26 4.67
C GLN A 178 -11.82 -7.12 3.99
N ILE A 179 -12.71 -8.12 4.15
CA ILE A 179 -14.08 -8.09 3.62
C ILE A 179 -14.89 -6.91 4.18
N LYS A 180 -14.80 -6.67 5.48
CA LYS A 180 -15.49 -5.56 6.14
C LYS A 180 -14.96 -4.22 5.68
N PHE A 181 -13.64 -4.07 5.61
CA PHE A 181 -12.99 -2.83 5.21
C PHE A 181 -13.29 -2.45 3.75
N LEU A 182 -13.27 -3.40 2.83
CA LEU A 182 -13.63 -3.15 1.43
C LEU A 182 -15.08 -2.65 1.26
N LYS A 183 -16.01 -3.10 2.12
CA LYS A 183 -17.40 -2.59 2.14
C LYS A 183 -17.48 -1.14 2.65
N ILE A 184 -16.53 -0.71 3.49
CA ILE A 184 -16.42 0.67 3.98
C ILE A 184 -15.71 1.55 2.93
N LEU A 185 -14.57 1.11 2.43
CA LEU A 185 -13.74 1.88 1.50
C LEU A 185 -14.43 2.14 0.15
N SER A 186 -15.14 1.15 -0.39
CA SER A 186 -15.71 1.25 -1.74
C SER A 186 -16.70 2.41 -1.92
N PRO A 187 -17.70 2.65 -1.04
CA PRO A 187 -18.55 3.82 -1.19
C PRO A 187 -17.80 5.13 -1.01
N ILE A 188 -16.90 5.25 -0.04
CA ILE A 188 -16.10 6.46 0.19
C ILE A 188 -15.28 6.80 -1.06
N LEU A 189 -14.61 5.82 -1.67
CA LEU A 189 -13.85 6.03 -2.89
C LEU A 189 -14.75 6.45 -4.07
N LYS A 190 -15.93 5.85 -4.22
CA LYS A 190 -16.89 6.23 -5.27
C LYS A 190 -17.39 7.66 -5.11
N GLU A 191 -17.66 8.10 -3.89
CA GLU A 191 -18.15 9.44 -3.58
C GLU A 191 -17.07 10.52 -3.73
N SER A 192 -15.80 10.15 -3.71
CA SER A 192 -14.66 11.08 -3.86
C SER A 192 -14.55 11.75 -5.23
N GLY A 193 -15.17 11.16 -6.27
CA GLY A 193 -15.05 11.62 -7.66
C GLY A 193 -13.72 11.25 -8.34
N LEU A 194 -12.94 10.35 -7.74
CA LEU A 194 -11.75 9.78 -8.34
C LEU A 194 -12.13 8.67 -9.36
N ASN A 195 -11.33 8.54 -10.43
CA ASN A 195 -11.42 7.39 -11.34
C ASN A 195 -10.64 6.18 -10.82
N THR A 196 -9.99 6.32 -9.66
CA THR A 196 -9.23 5.27 -8.98
C THR A 196 -10.15 4.09 -8.63
N VAL A 197 -9.69 2.86 -8.88
CA VAL A 197 -10.40 1.65 -8.46
C VAL A 197 -9.64 0.96 -7.33
N ILE A 198 -10.34 0.17 -6.51
CA ILE A 198 -9.67 -0.62 -5.49
C ILE A 198 -8.92 -1.77 -6.16
N SER A 199 -7.66 -1.96 -5.82
CA SER A 199 -6.94 -3.23 -6.02
C SER A 199 -6.90 -4.03 -4.72
N ALA A 200 -6.78 -5.33 -4.81
CA ALA A 200 -6.62 -6.24 -3.65
C ALA A 200 -6.10 -7.62 -4.10
N SER A 201 -5.39 -8.35 -3.21
CA SER A 201 -5.06 -8.00 -1.83
C SER A 201 -3.56 -7.98 -1.55
N ASP A 202 -2.72 -7.99 -2.57
CA ASP A 202 -1.24 -7.95 -2.44
C ASP A 202 -0.68 -8.97 -1.41
N GLU A 203 -1.22 -10.20 -1.40
CA GLU A 203 -0.72 -11.21 -0.49
C GLU A 203 0.66 -11.74 -0.93
N SER A 204 1.56 -11.96 0.02
CA SER A 204 2.97 -12.32 -0.22
C SER A 204 3.15 -13.63 -1.00
N VAL A 205 2.25 -14.58 -0.81
CA VAL A 205 2.32 -15.90 -1.45
C VAL A 205 1.01 -16.24 -2.15
N LEU A 206 1.12 -16.89 -3.30
CA LEU A 206 -0.02 -17.19 -4.17
C LEU A 206 -1.13 -18.00 -3.49
N THR A 207 -0.78 -18.89 -2.55
CA THR A 207 -1.76 -19.65 -1.78
C THR A 207 -2.66 -18.73 -0.95
N LYS A 208 -2.09 -17.67 -0.36
CA LYS A 208 -2.86 -16.65 0.39
C LYS A 208 -3.72 -15.80 -0.53
N SER A 209 -3.22 -15.46 -1.71
CA SER A 209 -4.03 -14.76 -2.72
C SER A 209 -5.22 -15.60 -3.18
N VAL A 210 -5.07 -16.91 -3.36
CA VAL A 210 -6.19 -17.83 -3.63
C VAL A 210 -7.20 -17.81 -2.49
N GLU A 211 -6.73 -17.93 -1.24
CA GLU A 211 -7.57 -17.88 -0.03
C GLU A 211 -8.40 -16.59 0.00
N THR A 212 -7.77 -15.45 -0.24
CA THR A 212 -8.42 -14.13 -0.23
C THR A 212 -9.44 -13.99 -1.34
N LEU A 213 -9.08 -14.30 -2.59
CA LEU A 213 -10.01 -14.19 -3.72
C LEU A 213 -11.22 -15.10 -3.57
N GLU A 214 -11.02 -16.33 -3.10
CA GLU A 214 -12.13 -17.25 -2.82
C GLU A 214 -13.01 -16.76 -1.65
N GLY A 215 -12.41 -16.17 -0.64
CA GLY A 215 -13.10 -15.51 0.47
C GLY A 215 -13.96 -14.35 0.00
N TYR A 216 -13.43 -13.48 -0.84
CA TYR A 216 -14.18 -12.35 -1.42
C TYR A 216 -15.33 -12.83 -2.30
N ARG A 217 -15.11 -13.88 -3.11
CA ARG A 217 -16.17 -14.50 -3.91
C ARG A 217 -17.29 -15.07 -3.03
N LYS A 218 -16.94 -15.81 -1.98
CA LYS A 218 -17.90 -16.38 -1.02
C LYS A 218 -18.67 -15.29 -0.29
N ALA A 219 -18.04 -14.18 0.03
CA ALA A 219 -18.65 -13.03 0.68
C ALA A 219 -19.50 -12.15 -0.26
N GLY A 220 -19.48 -12.41 -1.57
CA GLY A 220 -20.23 -11.65 -2.59
C GLY A 220 -19.71 -10.23 -2.79
N ILE A 221 -18.40 -9.98 -2.60
CA ILE A 221 -17.80 -8.64 -2.68
C ILE A 221 -16.85 -8.45 -3.86
N MET A 222 -16.83 -9.39 -4.80
CA MET A 222 -15.92 -9.30 -5.97
C MET A 222 -16.08 -7.97 -6.72
N ASP A 223 -17.29 -7.42 -6.79
CA ASP A 223 -17.58 -6.18 -7.51
C ASP A 223 -17.02 -4.91 -6.82
N LEU A 224 -16.62 -5.00 -5.56
CA LEU A 224 -15.97 -3.89 -4.86
C LEU A 224 -14.52 -3.67 -5.28
N VAL A 225 -13.88 -4.70 -5.84
CA VAL A 225 -12.49 -4.68 -6.30
C VAL A 225 -12.45 -4.53 -7.81
N GLY A 226 -11.68 -3.58 -8.34
CA GLY A 226 -11.54 -3.32 -9.76
C GLY A 226 -10.36 -4.04 -10.43
N GLN A 227 -9.36 -4.44 -9.65
CA GLN A 227 -8.14 -5.12 -10.10
C GLN A 227 -7.66 -6.09 -9.04
N TRP A 228 -7.14 -7.25 -9.46
CA TRP A 228 -6.48 -8.19 -8.57
C TRP A 228 -4.98 -7.95 -8.57
N ASN A 229 -4.42 -7.81 -7.37
CA ASN A 229 -2.98 -7.74 -7.15
C ASN A 229 -2.52 -8.95 -6.33
N THR A 230 -1.32 -9.43 -6.60
CA THR A 230 -0.68 -10.51 -5.83
C THR A 230 0.83 -10.40 -5.91
N HIS A 231 1.52 -10.81 -4.85
CA HIS A 231 2.95 -11.09 -4.91
C HIS A 231 3.19 -12.54 -5.33
N SER A 232 4.37 -12.84 -5.80
CA SER A 232 4.73 -14.19 -6.25
C SER A 232 6.00 -14.73 -5.62
N TYR A 233 6.29 -14.36 -4.37
CA TYR A 233 7.46 -14.85 -3.65
C TYR A 233 7.47 -16.37 -3.47
N LYS A 234 6.27 -16.97 -3.27
CA LYS A 234 6.07 -18.41 -3.22
C LYS A 234 4.73 -18.81 -3.83
N GLY A 235 4.64 -20.05 -4.26
CA GLY A 235 3.40 -20.64 -4.78
C GLY A 235 3.67 -21.76 -5.77
N THR A 236 2.67 -22.60 -5.96
CA THR A 236 2.71 -23.74 -6.88
C THR A 236 2.15 -23.37 -8.26
N ILE A 237 2.37 -24.22 -9.24
CA ILE A 237 1.73 -24.09 -10.55
C ILE A 237 0.20 -24.14 -10.45
N THR A 238 -0.32 -24.92 -9.48
CA THR A 238 -1.75 -25.02 -9.19
C THR A 238 -2.31 -23.71 -8.67
N ASP A 239 -1.59 -23.03 -7.76
CA ASP A 239 -1.99 -21.72 -7.25
C ASP A 239 -2.04 -20.67 -8.38
N ARG A 240 -1.01 -20.68 -9.27
CA ARG A 240 -0.98 -19.80 -10.46
C ARG A 240 -2.18 -20.02 -11.37
N ALA A 241 -2.49 -21.29 -11.67
CA ALA A 241 -3.64 -21.65 -12.48
C ALA A 241 -4.95 -21.22 -11.81
N ARG A 242 -5.08 -21.39 -10.49
CA ARG A 242 -6.27 -21.04 -9.74
C ARG A 242 -6.50 -19.54 -9.70
N ILE A 243 -5.48 -18.72 -9.41
CA ILE A 243 -5.56 -17.25 -9.43
C ILE A 243 -5.96 -16.76 -10.83
N LYS A 244 -5.34 -17.31 -11.87
CA LYS A 244 -5.69 -16.98 -13.26
C LYS A 244 -7.17 -17.24 -13.53
N THR A 245 -7.69 -18.43 -13.18
CA THR A 245 -9.10 -18.76 -13.35
C THR A 245 -10.00 -17.79 -12.59
N LEU A 246 -9.71 -17.49 -11.32
CA LEU A 246 -10.49 -16.55 -10.51
C LEU A 246 -10.51 -15.15 -11.10
N SER A 247 -9.38 -14.71 -11.65
CA SER A 247 -9.26 -13.43 -12.32
C SER A 247 -10.10 -13.40 -13.63
N GLU A 248 -9.96 -14.43 -14.47
CA GLU A 248 -10.72 -14.55 -15.72
C GLU A 248 -12.21 -14.62 -15.47
N ASP A 249 -12.66 -15.43 -14.52
CA ASP A 249 -14.08 -15.56 -14.12
C ASP A 249 -14.69 -14.22 -13.64
N SER A 250 -13.86 -13.37 -13.03
CA SER A 250 -14.29 -12.05 -12.58
C SER A 250 -14.24 -10.98 -13.67
N GLY A 251 -13.62 -11.25 -14.81
CA GLY A 251 -13.38 -10.28 -15.88
C GLY A 251 -12.42 -9.14 -15.50
N LYS A 252 -11.62 -9.31 -14.46
CA LYS A 252 -10.74 -8.27 -13.92
C LYS A 252 -9.27 -8.55 -14.22
N ARG A 253 -8.50 -7.48 -14.33
CA ARG A 253 -7.05 -7.56 -14.54
C ARG A 253 -6.36 -8.15 -13.32
N LEU A 254 -5.35 -8.97 -13.58
CA LEU A 254 -4.44 -9.51 -12.56
C LEU A 254 -3.03 -8.94 -12.76
N TRP A 255 -2.45 -8.40 -11.71
CA TRP A 255 -1.05 -7.97 -11.68
C TRP A 255 -0.25 -8.75 -10.66
N LEU A 256 0.99 -9.05 -11.03
CA LEU A 256 2.04 -9.42 -10.09
C LEU A 256 2.71 -8.13 -9.64
N SER A 257 2.22 -7.56 -8.58
CA SER A 257 2.62 -6.24 -8.06
C SER A 257 3.99 -6.27 -7.39
N GLU A 258 4.38 -7.43 -6.87
CA GLU A 258 5.73 -7.70 -6.38
C GLU A 258 6.18 -9.12 -6.73
N THR A 259 7.47 -9.27 -6.99
CA THR A 259 8.13 -10.56 -7.19
C THR A 259 9.54 -10.51 -6.68
N GLY A 260 10.06 -11.66 -6.27
CA GLY A 260 11.45 -11.83 -5.82
C GLY A 260 11.96 -13.21 -6.19
N ASN A 261 13.28 -13.38 -6.16
CA ASN A 261 13.95 -14.66 -6.40
C ASN A 261 14.03 -15.48 -5.11
#